data_2d3b0df2bcffc890fc21a3c3a6e72010
#
_entry.id   2d3b0df2bcffc890fc21a3c3a6e72010
#
_cell.length_a   1.000
_cell.length_b   1.000
_cell.length_c   1.000
_cell.angle_alpha   90.00
_cell.angle_beta   90.00
_cell.angle_gamma   90.00
#
_symmetry.space_group_name_H-M   'P 1'
#
loop_
_entity.id
_entity.type
_entity.pdbx_description
1 polymer ?
#
loop_
_entity_poly.entity_id
_entity_poly.type
_entity_poly.pdbx_seq_one_letter_code
_entity_poly.pdbx_strand_id
1 'polypeptide(L)'
;KAREFSVDVHVQDLSGSGKYIGASAVQGRMVYDCKVLRQTAIRSVYTPGSLAIALAKGATTGTTIATVTGSTGTLKYTKNPTTRATYDLATATYGGTALTSGSTEIAVAEGDIIEVVDIVSSKVAKVGYITVAAAVIK
;
A
#
# COMPACT_ATOMS: atom_id res chain seq x y z
N LYS A 1 11.54 -14.35 -6.06
CA LYS A 1 11.30 -15.64 -6.75
C LYS A 1 10.16 -16.32 -6.04
N ALA A 2 8.99 -16.41 -6.66
CA ALA A 2 7.94 -17.28 -6.21
C ALA A 2 8.49 -18.71 -6.21
N ARG A 3 8.52 -19.36 -5.07
CA ARG A 3 8.78 -20.79 -5.04
C ARG A 3 7.53 -21.47 -5.56
N GLU A 4 7.68 -22.18 -6.65
CA GLU A 4 6.67 -23.08 -7.15
C GLU A 4 6.29 -24.04 -6.02
N PHE A 5 5.01 -24.09 -5.71
CA PHE A 5 4.51 -24.99 -4.69
C PHE A 5 4.36 -26.35 -5.36
N SER A 6 5.38 -27.16 -5.27
CA SER A 6 5.35 -28.55 -5.70
C SER A 6 4.73 -29.38 -4.59
N VAL A 7 3.54 -29.90 -4.86
CA VAL A 7 2.91 -30.92 -4.00
C VAL A 7 3.39 -32.27 -4.48
N ASP A 8 4.35 -32.82 -3.79
CA ASP A 8 4.77 -34.21 -3.99
C ASP A 8 3.78 -35.11 -3.24
N VAL A 9 2.84 -35.65 -3.98
CA VAL A 9 1.86 -36.58 -3.42
C VAL A 9 2.48 -37.95 -3.38
N HIS A 10 3.15 -38.29 -2.29
CA HIS A 10 3.50 -39.67 -2.01
C HIS A 10 2.23 -40.45 -1.69
N VAL A 11 1.70 -41.08 -2.70
CA VAL A 11 0.69 -42.16 -2.50
C VAL A 11 1.46 -43.33 -1.88
N GLN A 12 1.53 -43.38 -0.59
CA GLN A 12 1.92 -44.63 0.07
C GLN A 12 0.82 -45.63 -0.26
N ASP A 13 1.22 -46.68 -1.00
CA ASP A 13 0.36 -47.83 -1.23
C ASP A 13 0.10 -48.50 0.14
N LEU A 14 -1.06 -48.22 0.66
CA LEU A 14 -1.61 -48.90 1.82
C LEU A 14 -2.30 -50.19 1.41
N SER A 15 -1.69 -50.90 0.47
CA SER A 15 -2.23 -52.13 -0.14
C SER A 15 -2.55 -53.21 0.87
N GLY A 16 -2.05 -53.12 2.09
CA GLY A 16 -2.40 -54.04 3.17
C GLY A 16 -3.80 -53.85 3.77
N SER A 17 -4.43 -52.69 3.58
CA SER A 17 -5.73 -52.40 4.20
C SER A 17 -6.89 -52.24 3.22
N GLY A 18 -6.64 -52.31 1.93
CA GLY A 18 -7.69 -52.30 0.88
C GLY A 18 -8.70 -51.18 0.91
N LYS A 19 -8.48 -50.14 1.73
CA LYS A 19 -9.50 -49.13 2.06
C LYS A 19 -9.06 -47.70 1.88
N TYR A 20 -7.83 -47.43 1.51
CA TYR A 20 -7.40 -46.05 1.38
C TYR A 20 -7.07 -45.71 -0.04
N ILE A 21 -8.00 -45.03 -0.64
CA ILE A 21 -7.70 -44.21 -1.80
C ILE A 21 -6.87 -43.05 -1.23
N GLY A 22 -5.56 -43.08 -1.42
CA GLY A 22 -4.60 -42.17 -0.79
C GLY A 22 -4.87 -40.69 -0.95
N ALA A 23 -5.74 -40.32 -1.90
CA ALA A 23 -6.08 -38.94 -2.17
C ALA A 23 -6.70 -38.20 -0.97
N SER A 24 -7.54 -38.85 -0.17
CA SER A 24 -8.21 -38.16 0.97
C SER A 24 -7.29 -37.93 2.14
N ALA A 25 -6.37 -38.84 2.44
CA ALA A 25 -5.39 -38.68 3.53
C ALA A 25 -4.32 -37.63 3.18
N VAL A 26 -3.92 -37.57 1.93
CA VAL A 26 -2.95 -36.60 1.43
C VAL A 26 -3.54 -35.17 1.41
N GLN A 27 -4.80 -35.01 1.01
CA GLN A 27 -5.46 -33.71 1.02
C GLN A 27 -5.57 -33.12 2.43
N GLY A 28 -5.91 -33.94 3.43
CA GLY A 28 -5.97 -33.50 4.82
C GLY A 28 -4.59 -33.03 5.35
N ARG A 29 -3.54 -33.73 5.01
CA ARG A 29 -2.17 -33.42 5.40
C ARG A 29 -1.64 -32.15 4.74
N MET A 30 -1.93 -31.93 3.48
CA MET A 30 -1.50 -30.74 2.75
C MET A 30 -2.08 -29.48 3.35
N VAL A 31 -3.34 -29.50 3.73
CA VAL A 31 -4.00 -28.34 4.35
C VAL A 31 -3.37 -28.02 5.71
N TYR A 32 -3.01 -29.02 6.49
CA TYR A 32 -2.35 -28.80 7.76
C TYR A 32 -0.90 -28.33 7.63
N ASP A 33 -0.15 -28.86 6.72
CA ASP A 33 1.23 -28.47 6.51
C ASP A 33 1.35 -27.06 5.92
N CYS A 34 0.45 -26.67 5.05
CA CYS A 34 0.35 -25.28 4.60
C CYS A 34 0.01 -24.30 5.72
N LYS A 35 -0.80 -24.71 6.68
CA LYS A 35 -1.18 -23.86 7.80
C LYS A 35 -0.06 -23.65 8.82
N VAL A 36 0.78 -24.64 9.00
CA VAL A 36 1.89 -24.62 9.99
C VAL A 36 3.12 -23.91 9.44
N LEU A 37 3.33 -23.98 8.12
CA LEU A 37 4.66 -23.75 7.59
C LEU A 37 5.08 -22.32 7.45
N ARG A 38 4.23 -21.28 7.49
CA ARG A 38 4.72 -19.89 7.46
C ARG A 38 3.65 -18.84 7.68
N GLN A 39 3.38 -18.54 8.91
CA GLN A 39 2.77 -17.24 9.25
C GLN A 39 3.62 -16.07 8.74
N THR A 40 4.92 -16.26 8.59
CA THR A 40 5.86 -15.25 8.06
C THR A 40 5.92 -15.17 6.54
N ALA A 41 5.36 -16.12 5.81
CA ALA A 41 5.34 -16.09 4.35
C ALA A 41 4.05 -15.51 3.77
N ILE A 42 3.00 -15.40 4.55
CA ILE A 42 1.81 -14.63 4.18
C ILE A 42 2.09 -13.18 4.56
N ARG A 43 2.85 -12.49 3.74
CA ARG A 43 2.78 -11.04 3.71
C ARG A 43 1.43 -10.68 3.13
N SER A 44 0.52 -10.25 3.98
CA SER A 44 -0.60 -9.47 3.52
C SER A 44 -0.03 -8.28 2.78
N VAL A 45 -0.21 -8.21 1.47
CA VAL A 45 0.10 -7.01 0.72
C VAL A 45 -0.98 -6.01 1.09
N TYR A 46 -0.76 -5.28 2.16
CA TYR A 46 -1.61 -4.15 2.49
C TYR A 46 -1.29 -3.03 1.52
N THR A 47 -2.23 -2.75 0.64
CA THR A 47 -2.19 -1.51 -0.14
C THR A 47 -2.68 -0.37 0.75
N PRO A 48 -2.03 0.80 0.72
CA PRO A 48 -2.56 1.98 1.41
C PRO A 48 -3.96 2.29 0.89
N GLY A 49 -4.85 2.75 1.78
CA GLY A 49 -6.12 3.31 1.36
C GLY A 49 -5.89 4.50 0.43
N SER A 50 -6.87 4.86 -0.40
CA SER A 50 -6.78 6.01 -1.30
C SER A 50 -7.25 7.30 -0.62
N LEU A 51 -6.58 8.41 -0.94
CA LEU A 51 -7.03 9.77 -0.64
C LEU A 51 -7.52 10.44 -1.92
N ALA A 52 -8.62 11.18 -1.85
CA ALA A 52 -9.02 12.06 -2.93
C ALA A 52 -8.37 13.43 -2.73
N ILE A 53 -7.70 13.94 -3.78
CA ILE A 53 -7.00 15.23 -3.75
C ILE A 53 -7.58 16.11 -4.84
N ALA A 54 -7.97 17.32 -4.48
CA ALA A 54 -8.35 18.38 -5.42
C ALA A 54 -7.34 19.53 -5.28
N LEU A 55 -6.92 20.09 -6.42
CA LEU A 55 -6.01 21.25 -6.46
C LEU A 55 -6.78 22.52 -6.84
N ALA A 56 -6.40 23.62 -6.21
CA ALA A 56 -6.88 24.95 -6.53
C ALA A 56 -5.70 25.94 -6.57
N LYS A 57 -5.87 27.09 -7.24
CA LYS A 57 -4.84 28.13 -7.28
C LYS A 57 -4.50 28.59 -5.86
N GLY A 58 -3.22 28.74 -5.58
CA GLY A 58 -2.73 29.35 -4.35
C GLY A 58 -2.95 30.85 -4.29
N ALA A 59 -2.59 31.48 -3.21
CA ALA A 59 -2.58 32.94 -3.07
C ALA A 59 -1.32 33.56 -3.70
N THR A 60 -0.21 32.84 -3.68
CA THR A 60 1.09 33.28 -4.20
C THR A 60 1.34 32.74 -5.60
N THR A 61 1.97 33.55 -6.47
CA THR A 61 2.34 33.12 -7.83
C THR A 61 3.24 31.86 -7.79
N GLY A 62 2.96 30.87 -8.63
CA GLY A 62 3.68 29.61 -8.68
C GLY A 62 3.27 28.62 -7.60
N THR A 63 2.14 28.83 -6.94
CA THR A 63 1.64 27.91 -5.90
C THR A 63 0.28 27.33 -6.22
N THR A 64 0.00 26.19 -5.62
CA THR A 64 -1.29 25.51 -5.57
C THR A 64 -1.66 25.18 -4.13
N ILE A 65 -2.94 24.97 -3.88
CA ILE A 65 -3.48 24.50 -2.59
C ILE A 65 -4.12 23.15 -2.80
N ALA A 66 -3.80 22.18 -1.97
CA ALA A 66 -4.37 20.85 -2.03
C ALA A 66 -5.49 20.69 -0.98
N THR A 67 -6.68 20.35 -1.41
CA THR A 67 -7.79 19.92 -0.56
C THR A 67 -7.86 18.40 -0.58
N VAL A 68 -7.77 17.78 0.59
CA VAL A 68 -7.70 16.32 0.75
C VAL A 68 -8.94 15.83 1.46
N THR A 69 -9.60 14.81 0.88
CA THR A 69 -10.76 14.14 1.49
C THR A 69 -10.45 12.69 1.80
N GLY A 70 -11.08 12.17 2.87
CA GLY A 70 -10.92 10.79 3.31
C GLY A 70 -9.76 10.57 4.29
N SER A 71 -9.07 11.62 4.73
CA SER A 71 -8.05 11.52 5.77
C SER A 71 -8.68 11.30 7.16
N THR A 72 -7.94 10.61 8.02
CA THR A 72 -8.33 10.33 9.40
C THR A 72 -7.23 10.71 10.40
N GLY A 73 -6.04 11.01 9.93
CA GLY A 73 -4.89 11.36 10.72
C GLY A 73 -4.23 12.68 10.28
N THR A 74 -2.93 12.76 10.41
CA THR A 74 -2.13 13.93 10.03
C THR A 74 -1.67 13.80 8.59
N LEU A 75 -1.83 14.87 7.81
CA LEU A 75 -1.42 14.88 6.41
C LEU A 75 0.02 15.38 6.25
N LYS A 76 0.75 14.71 5.37
CA LYS A 76 2.04 15.16 4.84
C LYS A 76 2.06 15.04 3.33
N TYR A 77 2.90 15.83 2.67
CA TYR A 77 3.08 15.75 1.23
C TYR A 77 4.54 15.71 0.84
N THR A 78 4.79 15.13 -0.32
CA THR A 78 6.08 15.17 -1.01
C THR A 78 5.85 15.53 -2.48
N LYS A 79 6.68 16.40 -3.02
CA LYS A 79 6.66 16.77 -4.43
C LYS A 79 7.65 15.90 -5.22
N ASN A 80 7.22 15.38 -6.35
CA ASN A 80 8.02 14.52 -7.24
C ASN A 80 8.75 13.40 -6.51
N PRO A 81 8.04 12.54 -5.76
CA PRO A 81 8.67 11.49 -4.99
C PRO A 81 9.40 10.50 -5.91
N THR A 82 10.65 10.21 -5.63
CA THR A 82 11.43 9.19 -6.33
C THR A 82 10.99 7.77 -5.97
N THR A 83 10.48 7.62 -4.76
CA THR A 83 9.91 6.35 -4.25
C THR A 83 8.56 6.65 -3.63
N ARG A 84 7.56 5.90 -4.06
CA ARG A 84 6.19 6.07 -3.55
C ARG A 84 6.06 5.56 -2.13
N ALA A 85 5.24 6.25 -1.34
CA ALA A 85 4.90 5.81 0.00
C ALA A 85 4.17 4.46 -0.01
N THR A 86 4.54 3.59 0.92
CA THR A 86 3.91 2.28 1.11
C THR A 86 3.10 2.27 2.39
N TYR A 87 2.13 1.35 2.46
CA TYR A 87 1.37 1.14 3.70
C TYR A 87 2.30 0.78 4.86
N ASP A 88 1.99 1.29 6.04
CA ASP A 88 2.74 1.05 7.28
C ASP A 88 4.18 1.63 7.28
N LEU A 89 4.53 2.46 6.28
CA LEU A 89 5.80 3.17 6.26
C LEU A 89 5.86 4.14 7.45
N ALA A 90 6.93 4.06 8.23
CA ALA A 90 7.11 4.96 9.38
C ALA A 90 7.22 6.42 8.92
N THR A 91 6.56 7.34 9.64
CA THR A 91 6.59 8.80 9.36
C THR A 91 8.00 9.36 9.28
N ALA A 92 8.91 8.88 10.13
CA ALA A 92 10.31 9.30 10.11
C ALA A 92 11.03 8.94 8.80
N THR A 93 10.68 7.79 8.21
CA THR A 93 11.24 7.33 6.93
C THR A 93 10.61 8.08 5.75
N TYR A 94 9.31 8.38 5.83
CA TYR A 94 8.63 9.13 4.77
C TYR A 94 9.22 10.55 4.62
N GLY A 95 9.57 11.19 5.71
CA GLY A 95 10.01 12.58 5.72
C GLY A 95 8.86 13.55 5.47
N GLY A 96 8.63 13.93 4.25
CA GLY A 96 7.51 14.77 3.80
C GLY A 96 7.25 16.06 4.60
N THR A 97 6.65 17.06 3.97
CA THR A 97 6.28 18.33 4.62
C THR A 97 4.85 18.23 5.17
N ALA A 98 4.59 18.86 6.31
CA ALA A 98 3.24 18.93 6.88
C ALA A 98 2.27 19.63 5.93
N LEU A 99 1.07 19.06 5.80
CA LEU A 99 0.00 19.60 4.96
C LEU A 99 -1.25 19.90 5.80
N THR A 100 -1.74 21.12 5.71
CA THR A 100 -3.09 21.47 6.17
C THR A 100 -3.99 21.53 4.95
N SER A 101 -4.96 20.63 4.86
CA SER A 101 -5.90 20.54 3.74
C SER A 101 -6.61 21.88 3.51
N GLY A 102 -6.61 22.37 2.28
CA GLY A 102 -7.25 23.60 1.89
C GLY A 102 -6.53 24.90 2.31
N SER A 103 -5.34 24.82 2.92
CA SER A 103 -4.61 26.03 3.41
C SER A 103 -3.14 26.06 3.03
N THR A 104 -2.45 24.91 3.00
CA THR A 104 -1.01 24.89 2.72
C THR A 104 -0.76 25.21 1.26
N GLU A 105 0.00 26.28 1.00
CA GLU A 105 0.49 26.60 -0.33
C GLU A 105 1.71 25.75 -0.68
N ILE A 106 1.65 25.11 -1.82
CA ILE A 106 2.69 24.24 -2.33
C ILE A 106 3.27 24.90 -3.58
N ALA A 107 4.56 25.22 -3.55
CA ALA A 107 5.28 25.75 -4.72
C ALA A 107 5.42 24.63 -5.78
N VAL A 108 4.88 24.84 -6.97
CA VAL A 108 4.77 23.82 -8.03
C VAL A 108 5.04 24.41 -9.41
N ALA A 109 5.37 23.51 -10.32
CA ALA A 109 5.36 23.74 -11.76
C ALA A 109 4.34 22.77 -12.41
N GLU A 110 3.96 23.08 -13.66
CA GLU A 110 3.14 22.16 -14.45
C GLU A 110 3.84 20.84 -14.66
N GLY A 111 3.11 19.74 -14.48
CA GLY A 111 3.62 18.38 -14.55
C GLY A 111 4.22 17.83 -13.26
N ASP A 112 4.39 18.65 -12.22
CA ASP A 112 4.80 18.15 -10.91
C ASP A 112 3.78 17.14 -10.37
N ILE A 113 4.27 16.15 -9.65
CA ILE A 113 3.45 15.15 -8.96
C ILE A 113 3.47 15.47 -7.48
N ILE A 114 2.30 15.65 -6.89
CA ILE A 114 2.14 15.77 -5.44
C ILE A 114 1.64 14.43 -4.90
N GLU A 115 2.43 13.82 -4.03
CA GLU A 115 2.03 12.69 -3.21
C GLU A 115 1.58 13.21 -1.85
N VAL A 116 0.41 12.80 -1.41
CA VAL A 116 -0.10 13.11 -0.06
C VAL A 116 -0.32 11.81 0.69
N VAL A 117 0.11 11.78 1.93
CA VAL A 117 -0.07 10.65 2.83
C VAL A 117 -0.87 11.04 4.06
N ASP A 118 -1.71 10.14 4.51
CA ASP A 118 -2.43 10.21 5.79
C ASP A 118 -1.66 9.37 6.82
N ILE A 119 -1.22 10.01 7.89
CA ILE A 119 -0.42 9.41 8.95
C ILE A 119 -1.32 9.10 10.14
N VAL A 120 -1.46 7.84 10.46
CA VAL A 120 -2.17 7.35 11.63
C VAL A 120 -1.19 6.53 12.48
N SER A 121 -1.14 6.78 13.79
CA SER A 121 -0.22 6.08 14.71
C SER A 121 1.24 6.10 14.23
N SER A 122 1.70 7.24 13.72
CA SER A 122 3.06 7.44 13.18
C SER A 122 3.41 6.59 11.96
N LYS A 123 2.43 6.11 11.21
CA LYS A 123 2.60 5.28 10.02
C LYS A 123 1.67 5.71 8.89
N VAL A 124 2.09 5.47 7.65
CA VAL A 124 1.27 5.75 6.46
C VAL A 124 0.09 4.77 6.40
N ALA A 125 -1.12 5.31 6.47
CA ALA A 125 -2.37 4.56 6.36
C ALA A 125 -3.01 4.68 4.96
N LYS A 126 -2.98 5.89 4.38
CA LYS A 126 -3.56 6.16 3.06
C LYS A 126 -2.63 7.03 2.24
N VAL A 127 -2.72 6.91 0.93
CA VAL A 127 -1.90 7.66 -0.03
C VAL A 127 -2.77 8.18 -1.17
N GLY A 128 -2.49 9.38 -1.63
CA GLY A 128 -3.08 9.97 -2.82
C GLY A 128 -2.00 10.58 -3.71
N TYR A 129 -2.24 10.60 -5.01
CA TYR A 129 -1.36 11.22 -6.00
C TYR A 129 -2.16 12.12 -6.90
N ILE A 130 -1.60 13.25 -7.27
CA ILE A 130 -2.17 14.14 -8.26
C ILE A 130 -1.08 14.80 -9.08
N THR A 131 -1.28 14.91 -10.39
CA THR A 131 -0.42 15.67 -11.27
C THR A 131 -0.92 17.12 -11.35
N VAL A 132 -0.02 18.06 -11.23
CA VAL A 132 -0.33 19.49 -11.27
C VAL A 132 -0.53 19.94 -12.72
N ALA A 133 -1.71 20.46 -13.01
CA ALA A 133 -1.99 21.08 -14.29
C ALA A 133 -1.76 22.61 -14.21
N ALA A 134 -1.40 23.26 -15.29
CA ALA A 134 -1.20 24.72 -15.34
C ALA A 134 -2.41 25.51 -14.80
N ALA A 135 -3.62 25.02 -15.05
CA ALA A 135 -4.87 25.70 -14.65
C ALA A 135 -5.03 25.86 -13.12
N VAL A 136 -4.34 25.06 -12.30
CA VAL A 136 -4.42 25.10 -10.82
C VAL A 136 -3.22 25.80 -10.18
N ILE A 137 -2.35 26.38 -10.98
CA ILE A 137 -1.23 27.21 -10.54
C ILE A 137 -1.65 28.68 -10.64
N LYS A 138 -1.31 29.49 -9.62
CA LYS A 138 -1.54 30.92 -9.68
C LYS A 138 -0.47 31.63 -10.50
#